data_faf356c44f949f2f3936e2de2daafc9e
#
_entry.id   faf356c44f949f2f3936e2de2daafc9e
#
_cell.length_a   1.000
_cell.length_b   1.000
_cell.length_c   1.000
_cell.angle_alpha   90.00
_cell.angle_beta   90.00
_cell.angle_gamma   90.00
#
_symmetry.space_group_name_H-M   'P 1'
#
loop_
_entity.id
_entity.type
_entity.pdbx_description
1 polymer ?
#
loop_
_entity_poly.entity_id
_entity_poly.type
_entity_poly.pdbx_seq_one_letter_code
_entity_poly.pdbx_strand_id
1 'polypeptide(L)'
;SEVRKWPEMDRQQKIQYLKDYYLLPAVGVILLIAVAVSLIWHVARPRTENLLYAAVIDESLDEKKLAQVTADMSNLLGADGKRKTVQIDVVILDRELFEEYAGYGYFESLDEVTEEDLEKKYGESYQYAAGYKEDDEVSFEDHETGQGEVKPYGISLSGDNRFTEMSEYIKDPVFAVAVGTKNPENALKFLEYLMEE
;
A
#
# COMPACT_ATOMS: atom_id res chain seq x y z
N SER A 1 25.36 -24.01 -54.40
CA SER A 1 25.39 -23.63 -53.01
C SER A 1 26.34 -22.43 -52.85
N GLU A 2 25.83 -21.33 -52.37
CA GLU A 2 26.50 -20.03 -52.33
C GLU A 2 27.71 -19.98 -51.40
N VAL A 3 27.80 -20.89 -50.45
CA VAL A 3 28.93 -21.02 -49.52
C VAL A 3 30.25 -21.37 -50.21
N ARG A 4 30.19 -21.92 -51.44
CA ARG A 4 31.38 -22.26 -52.21
C ARG A 4 32.13 -21.07 -52.84
N LYS A 5 31.48 -19.89 -52.89
CA LYS A 5 32.08 -18.68 -53.49
C LYS A 5 32.82 -17.81 -52.47
N TRP A 6 32.73 -18.10 -51.19
CA TRP A 6 33.34 -17.32 -50.09
C TRP A 6 34.88 -17.17 -50.19
N PRO A 7 35.65 -18.19 -50.57
CA PRO A 7 37.10 -18.05 -50.66
C PRO A 7 37.60 -17.12 -51.79
N GLU A 8 36.78 -16.96 -52.85
CA GLU A 8 37.16 -16.18 -54.05
C GLU A 8 36.73 -14.71 -53.99
N MET A 9 36.02 -14.30 -52.94
CA MET A 9 35.54 -12.93 -52.76
C MET A 9 36.62 -12.01 -52.19
N ASP A 10 36.75 -10.82 -52.79
CA ASP A 10 37.55 -9.75 -52.22
C ASP A 10 36.98 -9.23 -50.91
N ARG A 11 37.81 -8.55 -50.11
CA ARG A 11 37.46 -8.02 -48.77
C ARG A 11 36.16 -7.16 -48.80
N GLN A 12 36.02 -6.32 -49.82
CA GLN A 12 34.84 -5.46 -49.98
C GLN A 12 33.57 -6.28 -50.31
N GLN A 13 33.71 -7.26 -51.16
CA GLN A 13 32.60 -8.16 -51.52
C GLN A 13 32.15 -9.00 -50.33
N LYS A 14 33.04 -9.47 -49.50
CA LYS A 14 32.72 -10.18 -48.26
C LYS A 14 31.95 -9.32 -47.25
N ILE A 15 32.36 -8.05 -47.11
CA ILE A 15 31.67 -7.11 -46.22
C ILE A 15 30.26 -6.80 -46.76
N GLN A 16 30.12 -6.62 -48.04
CA GLN A 16 28.85 -6.33 -48.71
C GLN A 16 27.89 -7.53 -48.62
N TYR A 17 28.38 -8.75 -48.86
CA TYR A 17 27.62 -9.98 -48.69
C TYR A 17 27.16 -10.20 -47.24
N LEU A 18 28.02 -9.92 -46.24
CA LEU A 18 27.66 -9.95 -44.84
C LEU A 18 26.58 -8.91 -44.50
N LYS A 19 26.70 -7.70 -45.07
CA LYS A 19 25.70 -6.64 -44.87
C LYS A 19 24.34 -7.02 -45.45
N ASP A 20 24.34 -7.49 -46.72
CA ASP A 20 23.09 -7.72 -47.43
C ASP A 20 22.37 -8.98 -46.98
N TYR A 21 23.10 -9.99 -46.49
CA TYR A 21 22.50 -11.29 -46.15
C TYR A 21 22.33 -11.54 -44.66
N TYR A 22 23.20 -10.98 -43.81
CA TYR A 22 23.20 -11.25 -42.37
C TYR A 22 22.82 -10.05 -41.49
N LEU A 23 22.85 -8.83 -42.03
CA LEU A 23 22.57 -7.64 -41.24
C LEU A 23 21.11 -7.62 -40.78
N LEU A 24 20.18 -7.95 -41.66
CA LEU A 24 18.75 -7.95 -41.32
C LEU A 24 18.38 -9.03 -40.26
N PRO A 25 18.78 -10.31 -40.45
CA PRO A 25 18.54 -11.31 -39.41
C PRO A 25 19.35 -11.06 -38.13
N ALA A 26 20.56 -10.51 -38.19
CA ALA A 26 21.34 -10.18 -37.01
C ALA A 26 20.68 -9.07 -36.18
N VAL A 27 20.18 -8.02 -36.82
CA VAL A 27 19.39 -6.97 -36.15
C VAL A 27 18.12 -7.55 -35.53
N GLY A 28 17.43 -8.47 -36.20
CA GLY A 28 16.27 -9.16 -35.68
C GLY A 28 16.57 -9.98 -34.43
N VAL A 29 17.68 -10.71 -34.42
CA VAL A 29 18.11 -11.49 -33.22
C VAL A 29 18.50 -10.56 -32.08
N ILE A 30 19.22 -9.46 -32.34
CA ILE A 30 19.59 -8.48 -31.30
C ILE A 30 18.33 -7.84 -30.69
N LEU A 31 17.35 -7.48 -31.50
CA LEU A 31 16.07 -6.95 -31.05
C LEU A 31 15.32 -7.95 -30.19
N LEU A 32 15.27 -9.22 -30.60
CA LEU A 32 14.63 -10.30 -29.83
C LEU A 32 15.30 -10.49 -28.46
N ILE A 33 16.63 -10.48 -28.43
CA ILE A 33 17.39 -10.57 -27.17
C ILE A 33 17.12 -9.34 -26.30
N ALA A 34 17.09 -8.14 -26.85
CA ALA A 34 16.81 -6.92 -26.12
C ALA A 34 15.40 -6.92 -25.50
N VAL A 35 14.39 -7.39 -26.25
CA VAL A 35 13.02 -7.57 -25.75
C VAL A 35 12.98 -8.63 -24.65
N ALA A 36 13.63 -9.78 -24.85
CA ALA A 36 13.67 -10.84 -23.84
C ALA A 36 14.35 -10.38 -22.54
N VAL A 37 15.48 -9.67 -22.62
CA VAL A 37 16.17 -9.09 -21.48
C VAL A 37 15.29 -8.04 -20.79
N SER A 38 14.61 -7.19 -21.56
CA SER A 38 13.67 -6.20 -21.01
C SER A 38 12.51 -6.85 -20.27
N LEU A 39 11.92 -7.91 -20.80
CA LEU A 39 10.84 -8.66 -20.16
C LEU A 39 11.33 -9.35 -18.88
N ILE A 40 12.49 -10.01 -18.93
CA ILE A 40 13.09 -10.66 -17.76
C ILE A 40 13.37 -9.61 -16.69
N TRP A 41 13.90 -8.44 -17.05
CA TRP A 41 14.20 -7.36 -16.11
C TRP A 41 12.92 -6.76 -15.51
N HIS A 42 11.84 -6.68 -16.28
CA HIS A 42 10.55 -6.19 -15.80
C HIS A 42 9.89 -7.18 -14.83
N VAL A 43 10.00 -8.49 -15.11
CA VAL A 43 9.46 -9.54 -14.24
C VAL A 43 10.34 -9.79 -13.00
N ALA A 44 11.67 -9.69 -13.17
CA ALA A 44 12.63 -9.88 -12.08
C ALA A 44 12.81 -8.66 -11.17
N ARG A 45 12.21 -7.51 -11.49
CA ARG A 45 12.17 -6.39 -10.53
C ARG A 45 11.45 -6.86 -9.28
N PRO A 46 12.10 -6.81 -8.11
CA PRO A 46 11.41 -7.12 -6.86
C PRO A 46 10.19 -6.21 -6.77
N ARG A 47 9.01 -6.82 -6.67
CA ARG A 47 7.79 -6.07 -6.36
C ARG A 47 8.02 -5.43 -5.01
N THR A 48 7.88 -4.12 -4.95
CA THR A 48 7.92 -3.40 -3.69
C THR A 48 6.70 -3.81 -2.89
N GLU A 49 6.92 -4.44 -1.76
CA GLU A 49 5.85 -4.79 -0.82
C GLU A 49 5.56 -3.57 0.06
N ASN A 50 4.31 -3.17 0.20
CA ASN A 50 3.92 -2.19 1.20
C ASN A 50 3.96 -2.88 2.56
N LEU A 51 4.66 -2.30 3.51
CA LEU A 51 4.65 -2.79 4.89
C LEU A 51 3.51 -2.17 5.68
N LEU A 52 3.30 -0.88 5.50
CA LEU A 52 2.24 -0.11 6.12
C LEU A 52 2.12 1.25 5.41
N TYR A 53 0.90 1.75 5.30
CA TYR A 53 0.62 3.14 4.98
C TYR A 53 -0.44 3.68 5.94
N ALA A 54 -0.11 4.74 6.66
CA ALA A 54 -1.04 5.44 7.54
C ALA A 54 -1.36 6.81 6.94
N ALA A 55 -2.63 7.16 6.90
CA ALA A 55 -3.12 8.47 6.52
C ALA A 55 -3.73 9.16 7.74
N VAL A 56 -3.38 10.42 7.96
CA VAL A 56 -4.02 11.27 8.96
C VAL A 56 -4.80 12.33 8.20
N ILE A 57 -6.10 12.46 8.49
CA ILE A 57 -7.00 13.33 7.76
C ILE A 57 -7.18 14.63 8.55
N ASP A 58 -7.10 15.76 7.81
CA ASP A 58 -7.29 17.13 8.31
C ASP A 58 -6.31 17.54 9.43
N GLU A 59 -5.09 16.99 9.41
CA GLU A 59 -4.08 17.28 10.41
C GLU A 59 -2.76 17.74 9.80
N SER A 60 -2.10 18.66 10.48
CA SER A 60 -0.71 19.06 10.22
C SER A 60 0.18 18.53 11.34
N LEU A 61 0.85 17.42 11.09
CA LEU A 61 1.73 16.78 12.07
C LEU A 61 3.09 17.49 12.14
N ASP A 62 3.73 17.46 13.30
CA ASP A 62 5.11 17.91 13.48
C ASP A 62 6.05 17.06 12.60
N GLU A 63 6.69 17.71 11.60
CA GLU A 63 7.55 17.03 10.62
C GLU A 63 8.70 16.25 11.25
N LYS A 64 9.26 16.73 12.37
CA LYS A 64 10.38 16.06 13.04
C LYS A 64 9.91 14.80 13.75
N LYS A 65 8.79 14.87 14.44
CA LYS A 65 8.18 13.73 15.14
C LYS A 65 7.67 12.70 14.13
N LEU A 66 7.05 13.14 13.03
CA LEU A 66 6.64 12.27 11.93
C LEU A 66 7.84 11.53 11.29
N ALA A 67 8.96 12.22 11.09
CA ALA A 67 10.18 11.58 10.58
C ALA A 67 10.71 10.52 11.55
N GLN A 68 10.66 10.77 12.84
CA GLN A 68 11.05 9.82 13.89
C GLN A 68 10.13 8.58 13.87
N VAL A 69 8.82 8.79 13.92
CA VAL A 69 7.82 7.69 13.84
C VAL A 69 8.03 6.85 12.58
N THR A 70 8.29 7.50 11.44
CA THR A 70 8.55 6.79 10.17
C THR A 70 9.82 5.95 10.25
N ALA A 71 10.88 6.45 10.89
CA ALA A 71 12.12 5.71 11.07
C ALA A 71 11.93 4.53 12.04
N ASP A 72 11.26 4.74 13.15
CA ASP A 72 10.99 3.72 14.15
C ASP A 72 10.12 2.59 13.57
N MET A 73 9.05 2.94 12.85
CA MET A 73 8.21 1.96 12.16
C MET A 73 8.96 1.21 11.05
N SER A 74 9.83 1.89 10.30
CA SER A 74 10.67 1.23 9.31
C SER A 74 11.58 0.18 9.93
N ASN A 75 12.15 0.47 11.09
CA ASN A 75 12.97 -0.48 11.86
C ASN A 75 12.12 -1.63 12.43
N LEU A 76 10.97 -1.31 13.03
CA LEU A 76 10.07 -2.29 13.64
C LEU A 76 9.53 -3.29 12.62
N LEU A 77 9.20 -2.81 11.41
CA LEU A 77 8.65 -3.62 10.33
C LEU A 77 9.71 -4.23 9.40
N GLY A 78 11.00 -3.99 9.66
CA GLY A 78 12.10 -4.56 8.88
C GLY A 78 12.17 -4.04 7.44
N ALA A 79 11.94 -2.74 7.25
CA ALA A 79 11.94 -2.13 5.91
C ALA A 79 13.35 -2.05 5.31
N ASP A 80 13.59 -2.76 4.21
CA ASP A 80 14.87 -2.83 3.48
C ASP A 80 15.20 -1.58 2.63
N GLY A 81 14.58 -0.45 2.86
CA GLY A 81 14.79 0.79 2.11
C GLY A 81 14.36 0.74 0.63
N LYS A 82 13.67 -0.29 0.17
CA LYS A 82 13.14 -0.41 -1.20
C LYS A 82 11.83 0.35 -1.32
N ARG A 83 11.71 1.18 -2.36
CA ARG A 83 10.48 1.96 -2.63
C ARG A 83 9.27 1.07 -2.84
N LYS A 84 8.17 1.43 -2.19
CA LYS A 84 6.93 0.65 -2.16
C LYS A 84 5.75 1.46 -2.70
N THR A 85 4.76 0.77 -3.25
CA THR A 85 3.53 1.39 -3.78
C THR A 85 2.60 1.77 -2.63
N VAL A 86 1.87 2.87 -2.77
CA VAL A 86 0.99 3.42 -1.74
C VAL A 86 -0.31 2.63 -1.69
N GLN A 87 -0.60 2.02 -0.55
CA GLN A 87 -1.92 1.50 -0.20
C GLN A 87 -2.21 2.01 1.22
N ILE A 88 -3.40 2.54 1.45
CA ILE A 88 -3.81 3.00 2.77
C ILE A 88 -4.22 1.77 3.58
N ASP A 89 -3.48 1.48 4.64
CA ASP A 89 -3.76 0.38 5.56
C ASP A 89 -4.44 0.89 6.84
N VAL A 90 -4.13 2.12 7.25
CA VAL A 90 -4.61 2.77 8.47
C VAL A 90 -5.04 4.20 8.17
N VAL A 91 -6.14 4.60 8.78
CA VAL A 91 -6.62 5.99 8.77
C VAL A 91 -6.77 6.48 10.20
N ILE A 92 -6.29 7.69 10.48
CA ILE A 92 -6.50 8.38 11.75
C ILE A 92 -7.26 9.68 11.44
N LEU A 93 -8.38 9.88 12.10
CA LEU A 93 -9.31 10.97 11.84
C LEU A 93 -10.07 11.32 13.11
N ASP A 94 -10.76 12.45 13.12
CA ASP A 94 -11.63 12.78 14.22
C ASP A 94 -12.85 11.84 14.31
N ARG A 95 -13.53 11.85 15.45
CA ARG A 95 -14.67 10.97 15.72
C ARG A 95 -15.84 11.19 14.75
N GLU A 96 -16.12 12.42 14.32
CA GLU A 96 -17.27 12.71 13.45
C GLU A 96 -17.03 12.10 12.06
N LEU A 97 -15.83 12.29 11.52
CA LEU A 97 -15.41 11.66 10.25
C LEU A 97 -15.31 10.14 10.37
N PHE A 98 -14.86 9.63 11.54
CA PHE A 98 -14.81 8.19 11.77
C PHE A 98 -16.20 7.55 11.67
N GLU A 99 -17.21 8.13 12.32
CA GLU A 99 -18.58 7.62 12.28
C GLU A 99 -19.16 7.68 10.85
N GLU A 100 -18.91 8.78 10.13
CA GLU A 100 -19.32 8.95 8.75
C GLU A 100 -18.66 7.91 7.82
N TYR A 101 -17.35 7.72 7.92
CA TYR A 101 -16.61 6.81 7.04
C TYR A 101 -16.84 5.33 7.37
N ALA A 102 -17.11 5.00 8.62
CA ALA A 102 -17.62 3.68 9.00
C ALA A 102 -18.97 3.41 8.32
N GLY A 103 -19.87 4.41 8.32
CA GLY A 103 -21.14 4.34 7.62
C GLY A 103 -21.02 4.15 6.10
N TYR A 104 -19.93 4.59 5.49
CA TYR A 104 -19.62 4.33 4.07
C TYR A 104 -18.96 2.96 3.83
N GLY A 105 -18.64 2.20 4.88
CA GLY A 105 -17.98 0.89 4.75
C GLY A 105 -16.49 0.97 4.41
N TYR A 106 -15.80 2.03 4.81
CA TYR A 106 -14.37 2.20 4.51
C TYR A 106 -13.44 1.52 5.49
N PHE A 107 -13.96 0.98 6.59
CA PHE A 107 -13.15 0.34 7.63
C PHE A 107 -13.49 -1.14 7.78
N GLU A 108 -12.46 -1.95 8.03
CA GLU A 108 -12.62 -3.32 8.47
C GLU A 108 -13.07 -3.36 9.93
N SER A 109 -13.97 -4.28 10.28
CA SER A 109 -14.27 -4.55 11.68
C SER A 109 -13.04 -5.10 12.39
N LEU A 110 -12.71 -4.54 13.56
CA LEU A 110 -11.55 -4.99 14.33
C LEU A 110 -11.63 -6.45 14.76
N ASP A 111 -12.84 -7.00 14.90
CA ASP A 111 -13.06 -8.42 15.17
C ASP A 111 -12.69 -9.32 13.97
N GLU A 112 -12.62 -8.74 12.75
CA GLU A 112 -12.23 -9.43 11.54
C GLU A 112 -10.73 -9.24 11.21
N VAL A 113 -10.10 -8.21 11.82
CA VAL A 113 -8.68 -7.88 11.63
C VAL A 113 -7.77 -8.83 12.40
N THR A 114 -8.19 -9.30 13.57
CA THR A 114 -7.41 -10.17 14.45
C THR A 114 -8.30 -11.06 15.32
N GLU A 115 -7.74 -12.19 15.74
CA GLU A 115 -8.36 -13.08 16.75
C GLU A 115 -8.07 -12.61 18.19
N GLU A 116 -7.23 -11.57 18.38
CA GLU A 116 -6.92 -11.01 19.68
C GLU A 116 -8.13 -10.22 20.22
N ASP A 117 -8.42 -10.36 21.49
CA ASP A 117 -9.51 -9.62 22.18
C ASP A 117 -9.08 -8.16 22.42
N LEU A 118 -9.24 -7.34 21.38
CA LEU A 118 -8.86 -5.92 21.42
C LEU A 118 -9.77 -5.12 22.35
N GLU A 119 -11.03 -5.50 22.53
CA GLU A 119 -11.95 -4.86 23.47
C GLU A 119 -11.42 -4.98 24.90
N LYS A 120 -10.95 -6.16 25.28
CA LYS A 120 -10.34 -6.38 26.59
C LYS A 120 -9.04 -5.62 26.76
N LYS A 121 -8.24 -5.48 25.68
CA LYS A 121 -6.94 -4.80 25.70
C LYS A 121 -7.08 -3.28 25.81
N TYR A 122 -7.99 -2.68 25.06
CA TYR A 122 -8.12 -1.24 24.93
C TYR A 122 -9.31 -0.65 25.69
N GLY A 123 -10.23 -1.48 26.19
CA GLY A 123 -11.32 -1.05 27.08
C GLY A 123 -12.17 0.08 26.49
N GLU A 124 -12.23 1.20 27.21
CA GLU A 124 -13.04 2.36 26.82
C GLU A 124 -12.56 3.04 25.53
N SER A 125 -11.32 2.79 25.10
CA SER A 125 -10.81 3.30 23.82
C SER A 125 -11.37 2.55 22.62
N TYR A 126 -12.00 1.39 22.82
CA TYR A 126 -12.62 0.59 21.75
C TYR A 126 -13.89 1.28 21.25
N GLN A 127 -13.94 1.58 19.95
CA GLN A 127 -14.97 2.43 19.35
C GLN A 127 -15.86 1.66 18.38
N TYR A 128 -17.16 1.76 18.63
CA TYR A 128 -18.20 1.19 17.79
C TYR A 128 -18.82 2.26 16.89
N ALA A 129 -19.17 1.88 15.69
CA ALA A 129 -19.95 2.71 14.76
C ALA A 129 -20.93 1.84 13.97
N ALA A 130 -21.98 2.44 13.44
CA ALA A 130 -22.87 1.81 12.49
C ALA A 130 -22.18 1.75 11.12
N GLY A 131 -22.08 0.55 10.55
CA GLY A 131 -21.44 0.32 9.26
C GLY A 131 -22.36 0.65 8.07
N TYR A 132 -21.92 0.25 6.89
CA TYR A 132 -22.71 0.32 5.66
C TYR A 132 -23.71 -0.84 5.61
N LYS A 133 -24.91 -0.58 5.13
CA LYS A 133 -25.90 -1.61 4.83
C LYS A 133 -26.00 -1.78 3.32
N GLU A 134 -25.62 -2.95 2.83
CA GLU A 134 -25.91 -3.33 1.46
C GLU A 134 -27.41 -3.60 1.30
N ASP A 135 -28.07 -2.76 0.49
CA ASP A 135 -29.43 -3.03 0.04
C ASP A 135 -29.43 -3.08 -1.50
N ASP A 136 -29.73 -4.25 -2.04
CA ASP A 136 -29.71 -4.53 -3.49
C ASP A 136 -30.75 -3.70 -4.28
N GLU A 137 -31.65 -3.01 -3.60
CA GLU A 137 -32.76 -2.24 -4.20
C GLU A 137 -32.53 -0.72 -4.23
N VAL A 138 -31.47 -0.20 -3.64
CA VAL A 138 -31.26 1.25 -3.51
C VAL A 138 -30.44 1.81 -4.66
N SER A 139 -30.95 2.88 -5.28
CA SER A 139 -30.23 3.64 -6.27
C SER A 139 -29.03 4.38 -5.64
N PHE A 140 -28.00 4.64 -6.42
CA PHE A 140 -26.74 5.29 -6.02
C PHE A 140 -26.92 6.68 -5.34
N GLU A 141 -28.12 7.22 -5.31
CA GLU A 141 -28.47 8.52 -4.74
C GLU A 141 -28.98 8.46 -3.29
N ASP A 142 -29.43 7.28 -2.82
CA ASP A 142 -29.90 7.06 -1.45
C ASP A 142 -28.90 6.17 -0.71
N HIS A 143 -27.78 6.73 -0.31
CA HIS A 143 -26.78 6.03 0.50
C HIS A 143 -27.32 5.81 1.92
N GLU A 144 -27.62 4.60 2.29
CA GLU A 144 -27.95 4.20 3.67
C GLU A 144 -26.67 4.12 4.54
N THR A 145 -25.94 5.22 4.59
CA THR A 145 -24.75 5.37 5.43
C THR A 145 -25.14 5.29 6.90
N GLY A 146 -24.41 4.50 7.67
CA GLY A 146 -24.65 4.38 9.11
C GLY A 146 -25.93 3.66 9.48
N GLN A 147 -26.53 2.86 8.60
CA GLN A 147 -27.68 2.01 8.87
C GLN A 147 -27.35 0.51 8.93
N GLY A 148 -26.06 0.17 8.76
CA GLY A 148 -25.59 -1.18 8.90
C GLY A 148 -25.47 -1.64 10.35
N GLU A 149 -24.92 -2.83 10.52
CA GLU A 149 -24.65 -3.40 11.83
C GLU A 149 -23.65 -2.55 12.60
N VAL A 150 -23.90 -2.37 13.90
CA VAL A 150 -22.96 -1.70 14.81
C VAL A 150 -21.84 -2.67 15.13
N LYS A 151 -20.63 -2.36 14.66
CA LYS A 151 -19.42 -3.14 14.87
C LYS A 151 -18.29 -2.28 15.41
N PRO A 152 -17.22 -2.89 15.96
CA PRO A 152 -16.04 -2.15 16.38
C PRO A 152 -15.16 -1.86 15.16
N TYR A 153 -15.03 -0.61 14.80
CA TYR A 153 -14.23 -0.18 13.66
C TYR A 153 -12.99 0.62 14.04
N GLY A 154 -12.87 1.07 15.30
CA GLY A 154 -11.77 1.96 15.67
C GLY A 154 -11.29 1.85 17.10
N ILE A 155 -10.13 2.46 17.33
CA ILE A 155 -9.54 2.66 18.66
C ILE A 155 -9.32 4.15 18.85
N SER A 156 -9.87 4.73 19.93
CA SER A 156 -9.59 6.11 20.30
C SER A 156 -8.13 6.27 20.71
N LEU A 157 -7.46 7.25 20.13
CA LEU A 157 -6.11 7.68 20.50
C LEU A 157 -6.16 8.88 21.44
N SER A 158 -7.31 9.17 22.07
CA SER A 158 -7.43 10.22 23.07
C SER A 158 -6.66 9.82 24.33
N GLY A 159 -5.95 10.77 24.93
CA GLY A 159 -5.16 10.54 26.13
C GLY A 159 -3.68 10.87 25.91
N ASP A 160 -2.84 10.47 26.86
CA ASP A 160 -1.40 10.72 26.81
C ASP A 160 -0.72 9.55 26.06
N ASN A 161 -0.29 9.80 24.84
CA ASN A 161 0.31 8.80 23.98
C ASN A 161 1.14 9.47 22.85
N ARG A 162 1.92 8.68 22.11
CA ARG A 162 2.81 9.21 21.05
C ARG A 162 2.07 9.96 19.94
N PHE A 163 0.84 9.56 19.61
CA PHE A 163 0.06 10.26 18.59
C PHE A 163 -0.30 11.68 19.06
N THR A 164 -0.82 11.82 20.28
CA THR A 164 -1.23 13.13 20.83
C THR A 164 -0.04 14.06 21.10
N GLU A 165 1.17 13.51 21.27
CA GLU A 165 2.39 14.33 21.32
C GLU A 165 2.71 15.02 19.99
N MET A 166 2.36 14.45 18.84
CA MET A 166 2.67 14.98 17.51
C MET A 166 1.49 15.65 16.80
N SER A 167 0.27 15.39 17.26
CA SER A 167 -0.97 15.96 16.74
C SER A 167 -1.39 17.14 17.65
N GLU A 168 -1.70 18.29 17.03
CA GLU A 168 -2.10 19.49 17.77
C GLU A 168 -3.58 19.83 17.57
N TYR A 169 -4.23 19.31 16.54
CA TYR A 169 -5.51 19.82 16.09
C TYR A 169 -6.66 18.81 16.09
N ILE A 170 -6.40 17.53 15.90
CA ILE A 170 -7.46 16.50 15.90
C ILE A 170 -8.03 16.36 17.32
N LYS A 171 -9.33 16.59 17.42
CA LYS A 171 -10.10 16.30 18.63
C LYS A 171 -10.60 14.88 18.59
N ASP A 172 -10.43 14.15 19.70
CA ASP A 172 -10.88 12.75 19.80
C ASP A 172 -10.43 11.87 18.62
N PRO A 173 -9.11 11.77 18.35
CA PRO A 173 -8.60 11.01 17.24
C PRO A 173 -8.96 9.52 17.36
N VAL A 174 -9.38 8.92 16.25
CA VAL A 174 -9.71 7.51 16.17
C VAL A 174 -8.84 6.85 15.10
N PHE A 175 -8.20 5.78 15.48
CA PHE A 175 -7.45 4.88 14.61
C PHE A 175 -8.42 3.86 14.02
N ALA A 176 -8.40 3.67 12.71
CA ALA A 176 -9.20 2.69 12.00
C ALA A 176 -8.37 1.95 10.95
N VAL A 177 -8.71 0.70 10.69
CA VAL A 177 -8.08 -0.13 9.66
C VAL A 177 -8.89 -0.04 8.38
N ALA A 178 -8.25 0.32 7.27
CA ALA A 178 -8.93 0.49 5.99
C ALA A 178 -9.38 -0.86 5.41
N VAL A 179 -10.56 -0.88 4.80
CA VAL A 179 -11.10 -2.07 4.13
C VAL A 179 -10.14 -2.57 3.04
N GLY A 180 -9.95 -3.88 2.98
CA GLY A 180 -9.07 -4.53 1.99
C GLY A 180 -7.57 -4.36 2.26
N THR A 181 -7.17 -3.97 3.47
CA THR A 181 -5.75 -3.96 3.86
C THR A 181 -5.11 -5.33 3.69
N LYS A 182 -3.85 -5.35 3.24
CA LYS A 182 -3.05 -6.59 3.12
C LYS A 182 -2.09 -6.77 4.28
N ASN A 183 -2.03 -5.80 5.18
CA ASN A 183 -1.06 -5.74 6.27
C ASN A 183 -1.73 -5.50 7.64
N PRO A 184 -2.78 -6.27 8.01
CA PRO A 184 -3.51 -6.03 9.25
C PRO A 184 -2.62 -6.15 10.49
N GLU A 185 -1.69 -7.11 10.52
CA GLU A 185 -0.73 -7.26 11.63
C GLU A 185 0.18 -6.03 11.79
N ASN A 186 0.60 -5.42 10.68
CA ASN A 186 1.44 -4.21 10.74
C ASN A 186 0.63 -3.00 11.19
N ALA A 187 -0.66 -2.93 10.84
CA ALA A 187 -1.58 -1.91 11.34
C ALA A 187 -1.72 -2.00 12.88
N LEU A 188 -1.87 -3.20 13.42
CA LEU A 188 -1.94 -3.41 14.87
C LEU A 188 -0.63 -3.09 15.58
N LYS A 189 0.53 -3.45 15.03
CA LYS A 189 1.83 -3.04 15.58
C LYS A 189 2.00 -1.54 15.59
N PHE A 190 1.47 -0.85 14.57
CA PHE A 190 1.48 0.60 14.53
C PHE A 190 0.57 1.21 15.59
N LEU A 191 -0.62 0.64 15.80
CA LEU A 191 -1.51 1.03 16.89
C LEU A 191 -0.81 0.89 18.25
N GLU A 192 -0.18 -0.26 18.51
CA GLU A 192 0.57 -0.49 19.75
C GLU A 192 1.66 0.57 19.97
N TYR A 193 2.45 0.83 18.91
CA TYR A 193 3.48 1.86 18.94
C TYR A 193 2.91 3.26 19.25
N LEU A 194 1.76 3.62 18.68
CA LEU A 194 1.13 4.93 18.93
C LEU A 194 0.56 5.07 20.35
N MET A 195 0.10 3.95 20.92
CA MET A 195 -0.52 3.92 22.27
C MET A 195 0.50 3.87 23.41
N GLU A 196 1.79 3.64 23.11
CA GLU A 196 2.86 3.72 24.12
C GLU A 196 3.10 5.19 24.55
N GLU A 197 3.42 5.39 25.83
CA GLU A 197 3.84 6.67 26.42
C GLU A 197 5.32 7.03 26.07
#